data_feaf5035702b7edb93e96d6293ab2a98
#
_entry.id   feaf5035702b7edb93e96d6293ab2a98
#
_cell.length_a   1.000
_cell.length_b   1.000
_cell.length_c   1.000
_cell.angle_alpha   90.00
_cell.angle_beta   90.00
_cell.angle_gamma   90.00
#
_symmetry.space_group_name_H-M   'P 1'
#
loop_
_entity.id
_entity.type
_entity.pdbx_description
1 polymer ?
#
loop_
_entity_poly.entity_id
_entity_poly.type
_entity_poly.pdbx_seq_one_letter_code
_entity_poly.pdbx_strand_id
1 'polypeptide(L)'
;MEEKKVVLITGGAMGQGRAHAYKYAENGFNVVLADMLEPSHEAFKETIANCEAKGAKVLAKKANITSTEDMEALFASAWETFGRLDVVIANAGVINFGYTWELTDEQVEKVMDINLIGTWRTDKYAAQYMLKQGFGRIINISSTSGLYGTPQLATYWGILGLTKTLAKEVGSKGIIVNALCPTKVKTPMCETIDYVKFINDLTGKDFKSVEEMYAGVPFLEVEDIASMVYWLGTSREASKFNGQGVPLDLGTLQ
;
A
#
# COMPACT_ATOMS: atom_id res chain seq x y z
N MET A 1 -17.58 -21.65 -15.31
CA MET A 1 -17.33 -20.90 -14.05
C MET A 1 -16.68 -19.59 -14.46
N GLU A 2 -17.18 -18.48 -13.94
CA GLU A 2 -16.58 -17.17 -14.21
C GLU A 2 -15.16 -17.14 -13.60
N GLU A 3 -14.20 -16.66 -14.36
CA GLU A 3 -12.80 -16.63 -13.94
C GLU A 3 -12.64 -15.61 -12.80
N LYS A 4 -12.09 -16.04 -11.65
CA LYS A 4 -11.92 -15.15 -10.48
C LYS A 4 -10.99 -14.00 -10.82
N LYS A 5 -11.35 -12.80 -10.37
CA LYS A 5 -10.51 -11.61 -10.43
C LYS A 5 -9.24 -11.78 -9.61
N VAL A 6 -8.20 -11.01 -9.93
CA VAL A 6 -6.88 -11.11 -9.30
C VAL A 6 -6.46 -9.77 -8.73
N VAL A 7 -6.02 -9.78 -7.48
CA VAL A 7 -5.35 -8.65 -6.83
C VAL A 7 -3.88 -8.97 -6.58
N LEU A 8 -2.98 -8.03 -6.85
CA LEU A 8 -1.57 -8.08 -6.48
C LEU A 8 -1.29 -7.03 -5.40
N ILE A 9 -0.61 -7.44 -4.32
CA ILE A 9 -0.34 -6.59 -3.16
C ILE A 9 1.14 -6.66 -2.81
N THR A 10 1.82 -5.52 -2.79
CA THR A 10 3.20 -5.41 -2.27
C THR A 10 3.17 -5.12 -0.77
N GLY A 11 4.14 -5.67 0.00
CA GLY A 11 4.12 -5.61 1.46
C GLY A 11 2.95 -6.42 2.04
N GLY A 12 2.68 -7.59 1.46
CA GLY A 12 1.48 -8.38 1.72
C GLY A 12 1.53 -9.30 2.95
N ALA A 13 2.67 -9.43 3.62
CA ALA A 13 2.83 -10.40 4.70
C ALA A 13 2.18 -9.98 6.03
N MET A 14 2.03 -8.68 6.29
CA MET A 14 1.53 -8.18 7.57
C MET A 14 0.85 -6.79 7.43
N GLY A 15 0.35 -6.26 8.54
CA GLY A 15 -0.21 -4.90 8.63
C GLY A 15 -1.31 -4.63 7.61
N GLN A 16 -1.27 -3.47 6.97
CA GLN A 16 -2.26 -3.07 5.97
C GLN A 16 -2.32 -4.04 4.78
N GLY A 17 -1.16 -4.51 4.27
CA GLY A 17 -1.11 -5.44 3.14
C GLY A 17 -1.82 -6.77 3.43
N ARG A 18 -1.68 -7.31 4.64
CA ARG A 18 -2.45 -8.48 5.12
C ARG A 18 -3.95 -8.20 5.12
N ALA A 19 -4.36 -7.07 5.65
CA ALA A 19 -5.77 -6.70 5.71
C ALA A 19 -6.39 -6.55 4.30
N HIS A 20 -5.64 -5.97 3.37
CA HIS A 20 -6.04 -5.93 1.96
C HIS A 20 -6.22 -7.34 1.40
N ALA A 21 -5.25 -8.24 1.63
CA ALA A 21 -5.32 -9.62 1.17
C ALA A 21 -6.58 -10.35 1.67
N TYR A 22 -6.87 -10.21 2.96
CA TYR A 22 -8.07 -10.81 3.56
C TYR A 22 -9.34 -10.25 2.96
N LYS A 23 -9.42 -8.92 2.80
CA LYS A 23 -10.60 -8.26 2.23
C LYS A 23 -10.89 -8.70 0.81
N TYR A 24 -9.87 -8.81 -0.03
CA TYR A 24 -10.05 -9.26 -1.42
C TYR A 24 -10.36 -10.76 -1.51
N ALA A 25 -9.70 -11.60 -0.70
CA ALA A 25 -9.99 -13.04 -0.64
C ALA A 25 -11.43 -13.33 -0.21
N GLU A 26 -11.95 -12.63 0.81
CA GLU A 26 -13.35 -12.70 1.26
C GLU A 26 -14.35 -12.37 0.15
N ASN A 27 -13.96 -11.54 -0.78
CA ASN A 27 -14.81 -11.11 -1.89
C ASN A 27 -14.50 -11.86 -3.20
N GLY A 28 -13.92 -13.05 -3.09
CA GLY A 28 -13.79 -14.00 -4.19
C GLY A 28 -12.63 -13.75 -5.15
N PHE A 29 -11.66 -12.89 -4.80
CA PHE A 29 -10.45 -12.70 -5.61
C PHE A 29 -9.41 -13.79 -5.36
N ASN A 30 -8.63 -14.11 -6.38
CA ASN A 30 -7.32 -14.71 -6.21
C ASN A 30 -6.31 -13.63 -5.81
N VAL A 31 -5.27 -14.01 -5.07
CA VAL A 31 -4.36 -13.06 -4.42
C VAL A 31 -2.91 -13.34 -4.78
N VAL A 32 -2.22 -12.34 -5.26
CA VAL A 32 -0.76 -12.34 -5.42
C VAL A 32 -0.17 -11.50 -4.29
N LEU A 33 0.70 -12.10 -3.50
CA LEU A 33 1.37 -11.45 -2.37
C LEU A 33 2.85 -11.34 -2.63
N ALA A 34 3.39 -10.14 -2.50
CA ALA A 34 4.81 -9.87 -2.54
C ALA A 34 5.28 -9.23 -1.24
N ASP A 35 6.40 -9.69 -0.69
CA ASP A 35 7.01 -9.13 0.50
C ASP A 35 8.52 -9.37 0.48
N MET A 36 9.27 -8.63 1.29
CA MET A 36 10.71 -8.88 1.53
C MET A 36 10.94 -10.18 2.35
N LEU A 37 9.93 -10.61 3.09
CA LEU A 37 9.95 -11.86 3.82
C LEU A 37 9.85 -13.05 2.87
N GLU A 38 10.49 -14.17 3.25
CA GLU A 38 10.28 -15.44 2.58
C GLU A 38 8.84 -15.93 2.81
N PRO A 39 8.20 -16.59 1.84
CA PRO A 39 6.87 -17.19 2.04
C PRO A 39 6.82 -18.20 3.20
N SER A 40 7.96 -18.74 3.60
CA SER A 40 8.11 -19.61 4.76
C SER A 40 8.13 -18.89 6.11
N HIS A 41 8.21 -17.56 6.14
CA HIS A 41 8.14 -16.76 7.36
C HIS A 41 6.75 -16.84 7.98
N GLU A 42 6.64 -16.92 9.32
CA GLU A 42 5.38 -17.15 10.02
C GLU A 42 4.28 -16.14 9.67
N ALA A 43 4.63 -14.84 9.68
CA ALA A 43 3.69 -13.78 9.32
C ALA A 43 3.15 -13.92 7.89
N PHE A 44 3.98 -14.42 6.96
CA PHE A 44 3.56 -14.61 5.57
C PHE A 44 2.68 -15.87 5.42
N LYS A 45 3.08 -16.97 6.06
CA LYS A 45 2.26 -18.21 6.12
C LYS A 45 0.87 -17.96 6.66
N GLU A 46 0.75 -17.18 7.73
CA GLU A 46 -0.54 -16.81 8.31
C GLU A 46 -1.43 -16.10 7.28
N THR A 47 -0.86 -15.13 6.56
CA THR A 47 -1.61 -14.39 5.53
C THR A 47 -2.05 -15.31 4.39
N ILE A 48 -1.16 -16.18 3.91
CA ILE A 48 -1.47 -17.17 2.86
C ILE A 48 -2.60 -18.08 3.31
N ALA A 49 -2.45 -18.74 4.47
CA ALA A 49 -3.41 -19.70 4.98
C ALA A 49 -4.83 -19.09 5.17
N ASN A 50 -4.91 -17.86 5.68
CA ASN A 50 -6.19 -17.18 5.85
C ASN A 50 -6.85 -16.80 4.51
N CYS A 51 -6.08 -16.41 3.49
CA CYS A 51 -6.62 -16.16 2.15
C CYS A 51 -7.12 -17.47 1.50
N GLU A 52 -6.36 -18.55 1.63
CA GLU A 52 -6.76 -19.87 1.11
C GLU A 52 -7.99 -20.42 1.80
N ALA A 53 -8.12 -20.23 3.12
CA ALA A 53 -9.31 -20.60 3.89
C ALA A 53 -10.59 -19.89 3.41
N LYS A 54 -10.45 -18.71 2.78
CA LYS A 54 -11.54 -17.97 2.13
C LYS A 54 -11.76 -18.40 0.67
N GLY A 55 -11.04 -19.43 0.21
CA GLY A 55 -11.16 -20.01 -1.14
C GLY A 55 -10.38 -19.24 -2.22
N ALA A 56 -9.50 -18.35 -1.87
CA ALA A 56 -8.59 -17.73 -2.83
C ALA A 56 -7.48 -18.70 -3.26
N LYS A 57 -7.10 -18.67 -4.55
CA LYS A 57 -5.80 -19.20 -4.96
C LYS A 57 -4.75 -18.12 -4.67
N VAL A 58 -3.68 -18.48 -3.95
CA VAL A 58 -2.64 -17.54 -3.53
C VAL A 58 -1.34 -17.84 -4.28
N LEU A 59 -0.73 -16.81 -4.85
CA LEU A 59 0.66 -16.81 -5.31
C LEU A 59 1.46 -15.89 -4.39
N ALA A 60 2.33 -16.45 -3.56
CA ALA A 60 3.19 -15.70 -2.65
C ALA A 60 4.64 -15.74 -3.14
N LYS A 61 5.27 -14.58 -3.20
CA LYS A 61 6.66 -14.43 -3.63
C LYS A 61 7.43 -13.50 -2.71
N LYS A 62 8.67 -13.87 -2.39
CA LYS A 62 9.65 -12.89 -1.93
C LYS A 62 9.96 -11.95 -3.08
N ALA A 63 9.82 -10.66 -2.87
CA ALA A 63 10.18 -9.65 -3.85
C ALA A 63 10.54 -8.33 -3.16
N ASN A 64 11.67 -7.78 -3.56
CA ASN A 64 12.10 -6.44 -3.17
C ASN A 64 11.61 -5.43 -4.23
N ILE A 65 10.73 -4.52 -3.83
CA ILE A 65 10.20 -3.50 -4.75
C ILE A 65 11.27 -2.53 -5.27
N THR A 66 12.46 -2.49 -4.64
CA THR A 66 13.61 -1.70 -5.10
C THR A 66 14.46 -2.44 -6.14
N SER A 67 14.23 -3.75 -6.35
CA SER A 67 14.87 -4.57 -7.39
C SER A 67 14.00 -4.63 -8.66
N THR A 68 14.57 -4.25 -9.77
CA THR A 68 13.92 -4.35 -11.09
C THR A 68 13.65 -5.81 -11.46
N GLU A 69 14.62 -6.69 -11.19
CA GLU A 69 14.57 -8.12 -11.50
C GLU A 69 13.47 -8.82 -10.69
N ASP A 70 13.36 -8.52 -9.39
CA ASP A 70 12.33 -9.11 -8.53
C ASP A 70 10.93 -8.69 -8.99
N MET A 71 10.75 -7.41 -9.34
CA MET A 71 9.46 -6.89 -9.77
C MET A 71 9.06 -7.44 -11.15
N GLU A 72 10.00 -7.58 -12.07
CA GLU A 72 9.76 -8.22 -13.36
C GLU A 72 9.32 -9.68 -13.18
N ALA A 73 10.06 -10.44 -12.38
CA ALA A 73 9.76 -11.84 -12.07
C ALA A 73 8.43 -12.01 -11.32
N LEU A 74 8.08 -11.10 -10.41
CA LEU A 74 6.80 -11.09 -9.69
C LEU A 74 5.63 -10.96 -10.65
N PHE A 75 5.64 -9.92 -11.50
CA PHE A 75 4.53 -9.66 -12.42
C PHE A 75 4.43 -10.70 -13.53
N ALA A 76 5.56 -11.21 -14.03
CA ALA A 76 5.57 -12.33 -14.98
C ALA A 76 4.91 -13.57 -14.37
N SER A 77 5.31 -13.96 -13.14
CA SER A 77 4.73 -15.12 -12.44
C SER A 77 3.24 -14.95 -12.16
N ALA A 78 2.80 -13.73 -11.80
CA ALA A 78 1.39 -13.43 -11.58
C ALA A 78 0.58 -13.62 -12.87
N TRP A 79 1.11 -13.12 -13.98
CA TRP A 79 0.48 -13.25 -15.28
C TRP A 79 0.45 -14.70 -15.78
N GLU A 80 1.54 -15.44 -15.67
CA GLU A 80 1.60 -16.86 -16.01
C GLU A 80 0.61 -17.71 -15.19
N THR A 81 0.43 -17.36 -13.92
CA THR A 81 -0.43 -18.12 -13.01
C THR A 81 -1.91 -17.85 -13.20
N PHE A 82 -2.29 -16.61 -13.52
CA PHE A 82 -3.68 -16.16 -13.49
C PHE A 82 -4.19 -15.57 -14.81
N GLY A 83 -3.33 -15.20 -15.75
CA GLY A 83 -3.69 -14.62 -17.04
C GLY A 83 -4.30 -13.21 -16.98
N ARG A 84 -4.45 -12.63 -15.78
CA ARG A 84 -5.06 -11.32 -15.56
C ARG A 84 -4.57 -10.63 -14.29
N LEU A 85 -4.69 -9.31 -14.25
CA LEU A 85 -4.47 -8.47 -13.07
C LEU A 85 -5.56 -7.40 -13.01
N ASP A 86 -6.52 -7.55 -12.12
CA ASP A 86 -7.65 -6.62 -12.01
C ASP A 86 -7.32 -5.43 -11.13
N VAL A 87 -6.61 -5.68 -10.03
CA VAL A 87 -6.21 -4.66 -9.06
C VAL A 87 -4.76 -4.86 -8.65
N VAL A 88 -4.00 -3.78 -8.61
CA VAL A 88 -2.66 -3.76 -8.00
C VAL A 88 -2.64 -2.74 -6.88
N ILE A 89 -2.15 -3.16 -5.71
CA ILE A 89 -2.02 -2.32 -4.52
C ILE A 89 -0.54 -2.15 -4.22
N ALA A 90 0.00 -0.97 -4.52
CA ALA A 90 1.35 -0.56 -4.15
C ALA A 90 1.34 -0.10 -2.69
N ASN A 91 1.50 -1.08 -1.78
CA ASN A 91 1.37 -0.87 -0.34
C ASN A 91 2.71 -0.95 0.41
N ALA A 92 3.70 -1.64 -0.12
CA ALA A 92 5.00 -1.75 0.55
C ALA A 92 5.62 -0.37 0.78
N GLY A 93 6.08 -0.13 2.01
CA GLY A 93 6.69 1.14 2.38
C GLY A 93 7.32 1.08 3.77
N VAL A 94 8.11 2.07 4.07
CA VAL A 94 8.79 2.26 5.37
C VAL A 94 8.56 3.67 5.87
N ILE A 95 8.75 3.88 7.17
CA ILE A 95 8.71 5.20 7.78
C ILE A 95 10.09 5.56 8.34
N ASN A 96 10.42 6.83 8.28
CA ASN A 96 11.56 7.42 8.96
C ASN A 96 11.15 8.77 9.54
N PHE A 97 11.57 9.05 10.75
CA PHE A 97 11.29 10.30 11.47
C PHE A 97 12.56 11.13 11.57
N GLY A 98 12.43 12.43 11.38
CA GLY A 98 13.49 13.40 11.58
C GLY A 98 13.17 14.71 10.92
N TYR A 99 13.62 15.80 11.53
CA TYR A 99 13.54 17.11 10.88
C TYR A 99 14.43 17.14 9.64
N THR A 100 14.00 17.85 8.61
CA THR A 100 14.69 17.90 7.31
C THR A 100 16.19 18.22 7.41
N TRP A 101 16.59 19.04 8.37
CA TRP A 101 17.99 19.44 8.60
C TRP A 101 18.78 18.44 9.48
N GLU A 102 18.16 17.38 10.00
CA GLU A 102 18.79 16.37 10.85
C GLU A 102 18.94 15.03 10.14
N LEU A 103 18.12 14.80 9.11
CA LEU A 103 18.16 13.53 8.34
C LEU A 103 19.46 13.46 7.54
N THR A 104 20.09 12.27 7.55
CA THR A 104 21.23 12.00 6.66
C THR A 104 20.74 11.68 5.24
N ASP A 105 21.63 11.87 4.26
CA ASP A 105 21.34 11.57 2.85
C ASP A 105 20.91 10.09 2.70
N GLU A 106 21.60 9.15 3.37
CA GLU A 106 21.29 7.71 3.31
C GLU A 106 19.91 7.38 3.87
N GLN A 107 19.48 8.08 4.92
CA GLN A 107 18.14 7.92 5.47
C GLN A 107 17.07 8.36 4.48
N VAL A 108 17.27 9.51 3.84
CA VAL A 108 16.36 10.04 2.83
C VAL A 108 16.35 9.16 1.59
N GLU A 109 17.51 8.82 1.05
CA GLU A 109 17.66 7.97 -0.13
C GLU A 109 16.97 6.61 0.05
N LYS A 110 17.16 5.97 1.21
CA LYS A 110 16.50 4.69 1.52
C LYS A 110 14.98 4.79 1.48
N VAL A 111 14.39 5.82 2.09
CA VAL A 111 12.94 5.99 2.11
C VAL A 111 12.43 6.34 0.73
N MET A 112 13.14 7.20 0.00
CA MET A 112 12.77 7.56 -1.38
C MET A 112 12.85 6.36 -2.32
N ASP A 113 13.88 5.53 -2.22
CA ASP A 113 14.02 4.34 -3.06
C ASP A 113 12.90 3.33 -2.79
N ILE A 114 12.52 3.11 -1.54
CA ILE A 114 11.42 2.21 -1.20
C ILE A 114 10.06 2.84 -1.54
N ASN A 115 9.73 3.98 -0.94
CA ASN A 115 8.37 4.52 -0.98
C ASN A 115 8.01 5.16 -2.32
N LEU A 116 8.97 5.79 -3.01
CA LEU A 116 8.71 6.45 -4.29
C LEU A 116 9.13 5.59 -5.49
N ILE A 117 10.39 5.19 -5.55
CA ILE A 117 10.90 4.43 -6.69
C ILE A 117 10.33 3.01 -6.71
N GLY A 118 10.17 2.38 -5.55
CA GLY A 118 9.52 1.07 -5.44
C GLY A 118 8.04 1.10 -5.82
N THR A 119 7.31 2.15 -5.43
CA THR A 119 5.93 2.37 -5.91
C THR A 119 5.90 2.60 -7.41
N TRP A 120 6.79 3.43 -7.95
CA TRP A 120 6.91 3.65 -9.40
C TRP A 120 7.19 2.34 -10.16
N ARG A 121 8.07 1.45 -9.65
CA ARG A 121 8.33 0.14 -10.26
C ARG A 121 7.07 -0.74 -10.24
N THR A 122 6.35 -0.75 -9.12
CA THR A 122 5.06 -1.46 -9.01
C THR A 122 4.06 -0.94 -10.05
N ASP A 123 3.89 0.36 -10.14
CA ASP A 123 3.02 1.03 -11.10
C ASP A 123 3.42 0.75 -12.55
N LYS A 124 4.73 0.80 -12.86
CA LYS A 124 5.27 0.51 -14.19
C LYS A 124 4.87 -0.88 -14.67
N TYR A 125 5.12 -1.91 -13.87
CA TYR A 125 4.80 -3.28 -14.25
C TYR A 125 3.30 -3.53 -14.25
N ALA A 126 2.54 -2.97 -13.29
CA ALA A 126 1.09 -3.02 -13.30
C ALA A 126 0.53 -2.44 -14.61
N ALA A 127 0.95 -1.24 -14.97
CA ALA A 127 0.51 -0.59 -16.20
C ALA A 127 0.87 -1.41 -17.46
N GLN A 128 2.08 -1.98 -17.54
CA GLN A 128 2.49 -2.81 -18.69
C GLN A 128 1.57 -4.02 -18.93
N TYR A 129 1.16 -4.72 -17.86
CA TYR A 129 0.26 -5.86 -17.98
C TYR A 129 -1.20 -5.44 -18.17
N MET A 130 -1.66 -4.41 -17.47
CA MET A 130 -3.02 -3.88 -17.60
C MET A 130 -3.27 -3.26 -18.98
N LEU A 131 -2.27 -2.66 -19.62
CA LEU A 131 -2.36 -2.15 -20.99
C LEU A 131 -2.56 -3.27 -22.02
N LYS A 132 -1.99 -4.47 -21.78
CA LYS A 132 -2.20 -5.64 -22.65
C LYS A 132 -3.64 -6.15 -22.58
N GLN A 133 -4.28 -6.06 -21.42
CA GLN A 133 -5.66 -6.53 -21.20
C GLN A 133 -6.72 -5.43 -21.44
N GLY A 134 -6.34 -4.14 -21.42
CA GLY A 134 -7.24 -3.02 -21.69
C GLY A 134 -8.08 -2.56 -20.49
N PHE A 135 -7.80 -3.03 -19.28
CA PHE A 135 -8.46 -2.61 -18.04
C PHE A 135 -7.54 -2.83 -16.84
N GLY A 136 -7.87 -2.19 -15.73
CA GLY A 136 -7.21 -2.42 -14.44
C GLY A 136 -7.39 -1.27 -13.47
N ARG A 137 -7.03 -1.50 -12.22
CA ARG A 137 -6.99 -0.48 -11.18
C ARG A 137 -5.71 -0.56 -10.39
N ILE A 138 -5.06 0.57 -10.22
CA ILE A 138 -3.84 0.73 -9.42
C ILE A 138 -4.18 1.62 -8.23
N ILE A 139 -3.84 1.17 -7.03
CA ILE A 139 -4.05 1.91 -5.79
C ILE A 139 -2.72 2.04 -5.08
N ASN A 140 -2.24 3.27 -4.99
CA ASN A 140 -1.02 3.60 -4.27
C ASN A 140 -1.36 3.95 -2.83
N ILE A 141 -0.70 3.31 -1.87
CA ILE A 141 -0.83 3.70 -0.47
C ILE A 141 0.16 4.83 -0.19
N SER A 142 -0.39 6.02 0.05
CA SER A 142 0.34 7.23 0.42
C SER A 142 0.10 7.55 1.91
N SER A 143 -0.02 8.80 2.25
CA SER A 143 -0.28 9.29 3.60
C SER A 143 -0.98 10.64 3.52
N THR A 144 -1.71 11.03 4.57
CA THR A 144 -2.13 12.42 4.76
C THR A 144 -0.94 13.36 4.77
N SER A 145 0.23 12.92 5.21
CA SER A 145 1.48 13.69 5.15
C SER A 145 1.92 14.04 3.72
N GLY A 146 1.49 13.26 2.73
CA GLY A 146 1.68 13.58 1.31
C GLY A 146 0.72 14.64 0.78
N LEU A 147 -0.40 14.91 1.46
CA LEU A 147 -1.38 15.92 1.08
C LEU A 147 -1.05 17.30 1.69
N TYR A 148 -0.67 17.33 2.97
CA TYR A 148 -0.63 18.57 3.75
C TYR A 148 0.74 18.87 4.39
N GLY A 149 1.68 17.95 4.31
CA GLY A 149 2.94 17.99 5.04
C GLY A 149 2.76 17.73 6.53
N THR A 150 3.70 17.00 7.08
CA THR A 150 3.76 16.74 8.52
C THR A 150 5.21 16.93 8.94
N PRO A 151 5.47 17.68 10.01
CA PRO A 151 6.83 17.78 10.55
C PRO A 151 7.44 16.39 10.73
N GLN A 152 8.73 16.25 10.45
CA GLN A 152 9.49 14.99 10.51
C GLN A 152 9.15 13.92 9.44
N LEU A 153 8.23 14.18 8.48
CA LEU A 153 7.81 13.24 7.45
C LEU A 153 7.97 13.81 6.02
N ALA A 154 9.12 14.43 5.74
CA ALA A 154 9.37 15.12 4.47
C ALA A 154 9.38 14.23 3.22
N THR A 155 9.46 12.91 3.36
CA THR A 155 9.68 11.97 2.24
C THR A 155 8.41 11.43 1.57
N TYR A 156 7.20 11.84 2.01
CA TYR A 156 5.93 11.24 1.56
C TYR A 156 5.27 11.88 0.32
N TRP A 157 5.81 12.96 -0.23
CA TRP A 157 5.13 13.78 -1.25
C TRP A 157 5.10 13.18 -2.67
N GLY A 158 6.08 12.39 -3.05
CA GLY A 158 6.28 11.95 -4.43
C GLY A 158 5.18 11.08 -5.01
N ILE A 159 4.52 10.25 -4.18
CA ILE A 159 3.52 9.25 -4.61
C ILE A 159 2.30 9.92 -5.28
N LEU A 160 1.86 11.07 -4.78
CA LEU A 160 0.71 11.78 -5.36
C LEU A 160 1.01 12.35 -6.74
N GLY A 161 2.22 12.85 -6.96
CA GLY A 161 2.68 13.29 -8.27
C GLY A 161 2.70 12.13 -9.27
N LEU A 162 3.28 11.00 -8.88
CA LEU A 162 3.30 9.77 -9.65
C LEU A 162 1.89 9.29 -10.02
N THR A 163 1.00 9.18 -9.02
CA THR A 163 -0.40 8.78 -9.21
C THR A 163 -1.13 9.65 -10.23
N LYS A 164 -1.01 10.98 -10.12
CA LYS A 164 -1.64 11.92 -11.05
C LYS A 164 -1.10 11.81 -12.47
N THR A 165 0.19 11.59 -12.62
CA THR A 165 0.85 11.45 -13.92
C THR A 165 0.40 10.16 -14.59
N LEU A 166 0.54 9.03 -13.92
CA LEU A 166 0.17 7.73 -14.47
C LEU A 166 -1.33 7.67 -14.81
N ALA A 167 -2.19 8.24 -13.97
CA ALA A 167 -3.63 8.30 -14.25
C ALA A 167 -3.96 8.99 -15.58
N LYS A 168 -3.23 10.04 -15.94
CA LYS A 168 -3.38 10.73 -17.23
C LYS A 168 -2.85 9.91 -18.41
N GLU A 169 -1.76 9.18 -18.21
CA GLU A 169 -1.12 8.37 -19.25
C GLU A 169 -1.96 7.16 -19.66
N VAL A 170 -2.63 6.51 -18.68
CA VAL A 170 -3.33 5.23 -18.90
C VAL A 170 -4.85 5.33 -18.82
N GLY A 171 -5.42 6.46 -18.37
CA GLY A 171 -6.86 6.61 -18.15
C GLY A 171 -7.70 6.39 -19.40
N SER A 172 -7.28 6.92 -20.55
CA SER A 172 -7.95 6.69 -21.85
C SER A 172 -7.88 5.24 -22.34
N LYS A 173 -7.09 4.42 -21.70
CA LYS A 173 -6.85 3.01 -22.02
C LYS A 173 -7.56 2.05 -21.04
N GLY A 174 -8.50 2.58 -20.24
CA GLY A 174 -9.33 1.78 -19.33
C GLY A 174 -8.67 1.46 -17.98
N ILE A 175 -7.54 2.07 -17.64
CA ILE A 175 -6.84 1.85 -16.39
C ILE A 175 -7.04 3.06 -15.46
N ILE A 176 -7.41 2.81 -14.21
CA ILE A 176 -7.68 3.82 -13.20
C ILE A 176 -6.60 3.77 -12.14
N VAL A 177 -6.04 4.92 -11.80
CA VAL A 177 -4.97 5.04 -10.81
C VAL A 177 -5.35 6.07 -9.75
N ASN A 178 -5.39 5.66 -8.48
CA ASN A 178 -5.64 6.56 -7.36
C ASN A 178 -4.68 6.27 -6.22
N ALA A 179 -4.51 7.24 -5.32
CA ALA A 179 -3.82 7.03 -4.06
C ALA A 179 -4.81 7.09 -2.90
N LEU A 180 -4.68 6.18 -1.93
CA LEU A 180 -5.30 6.34 -0.62
C LEU A 180 -4.30 7.01 0.31
N CYS A 181 -4.75 7.98 1.08
CA CYS A 181 -3.93 8.79 1.98
C CYS A 181 -4.43 8.64 3.42
N PRO A 182 -4.08 7.54 4.11
CA PRO A 182 -4.47 7.35 5.50
C PRO A 182 -3.71 8.30 6.44
N THR A 183 -4.33 8.62 7.57
CA THR A 183 -3.64 9.13 8.75
C THR A 183 -3.01 7.97 9.54
N LYS A 184 -2.89 8.09 10.83
CA LYS A 184 -2.32 7.06 11.72
C LYS A 184 -3.14 5.76 11.67
N VAL A 185 -2.50 4.64 11.38
CA VAL A 185 -3.13 3.31 11.27
C VAL A 185 -2.44 2.36 12.25
N LYS A 186 -3.19 1.60 13.02
CA LYS A 186 -2.63 0.59 13.94
C LYS A 186 -1.98 -0.54 13.14
N THR A 187 -0.66 -0.53 13.11
CA THR A 187 0.18 -1.50 12.40
C THR A 187 1.47 -1.73 13.16
N PRO A 188 2.20 -2.82 12.90
CA PRO A 188 3.53 -3.01 13.49
C PRO A 188 4.51 -1.85 13.24
N MET A 189 4.33 -1.09 12.18
CA MET A 189 5.09 0.13 11.89
C MET A 189 4.92 1.20 12.98
N CYS A 190 3.75 1.27 13.61
CA CYS A 190 3.42 2.24 14.66
C CYS A 190 3.74 1.73 16.07
N GLU A 191 4.09 0.46 16.22
CA GLU A 191 4.36 -0.20 17.50
C GLU A 191 5.83 -0.05 17.92
N THR A 192 6.37 1.16 17.80
CA THR A 192 7.75 1.48 18.14
C THR A 192 7.80 2.68 19.08
N ILE A 193 8.84 2.73 19.91
CA ILE A 193 9.05 3.89 20.81
C ILE A 193 9.33 5.18 20.03
N ASP A 194 9.95 5.06 18.86
CA ASP A 194 10.19 6.21 17.98
C ASP A 194 8.88 6.78 17.44
N TYR A 195 7.89 5.92 17.15
CA TYR A 195 6.57 6.38 16.75
C TYR A 195 5.84 7.08 17.91
N VAL A 196 5.94 6.57 19.13
CA VAL A 196 5.39 7.22 20.34
C VAL A 196 6.02 8.60 20.52
N LYS A 197 7.34 8.70 20.38
CA LYS A 197 8.06 9.97 20.46
C LYS A 197 7.59 10.95 19.39
N PHE A 198 7.48 10.50 18.14
CA PHE A 198 6.94 11.31 17.04
C PHE A 198 5.54 11.85 17.34
N ILE A 199 4.64 11.01 17.88
CA ILE A 199 3.28 11.46 18.27
C ILE A 199 3.32 12.45 19.43
N ASN A 200 4.20 12.26 20.41
CA ASN A 200 4.39 13.22 21.48
C ASN A 200 4.82 14.59 20.94
N ASP A 201 5.82 14.62 20.07
CA ASP A 201 6.30 15.86 19.44
C ASP A 201 5.19 16.56 18.62
N LEU A 202 4.39 15.78 17.91
CA LEU A 202 3.32 16.30 17.06
C LEU A 202 2.13 16.84 17.87
N THR A 203 1.83 16.23 19.01
CA THR A 203 0.62 16.53 19.80
C THR A 203 0.87 17.34 21.08
N GLY A 204 2.14 17.50 21.47
CA GLY A 204 2.53 18.10 22.75
C GLY A 204 2.19 17.22 23.96
N LYS A 205 1.88 15.93 23.76
CA LYS A 205 1.60 14.96 24.80
C LYS A 205 2.88 14.25 25.26
N ASP A 206 2.78 13.44 26.32
CA ASP A 206 3.92 12.72 26.91
C ASP A 206 3.57 11.25 27.18
N PHE A 207 3.17 10.53 26.13
CA PHE A 207 2.92 9.10 26.21
C PHE A 207 4.21 8.34 26.47
N LYS A 208 4.15 7.32 27.33
CA LYS A 208 5.30 6.49 27.71
C LYS A 208 5.30 5.13 27.04
N SER A 209 4.17 4.73 26.44
CA SER A 209 4.04 3.45 25.75
C SER A 209 3.11 3.55 24.52
N VAL A 210 3.13 2.50 23.70
CA VAL A 210 2.23 2.34 22.56
C VAL A 210 0.76 2.28 23.02
N GLU A 211 0.49 1.61 24.14
CA GLU A 211 -0.86 1.48 24.71
C GLU A 211 -1.42 2.84 25.13
N GLU A 212 -0.61 3.65 25.82
CA GLU A 212 -1.00 5.02 26.21
C GLU A 212 -1.25 5.88 24.98
N MET A 213 -0.40 5.79 23.96
CA MET A 213 -0.57 6.50 22.70
C MET A 213 -1.88 6.10 22.02
N TYR A 214 -2.18 4.80 21.90
CA TYR A 214 -3.41 4.31 21.28
C TYR A 214 -4.67 4.72 22.06
N ALA A 215 -4.58 4.81 23.37
CA ALA A 215 -5.68 5.32 24.21
C ALA A 215 -5.86 6.85 24.11
N GLY A 216 -4.80 7.58 23.79
CA GLY A 216 -4.75 9.03 23.88
C GLY A 216 -4.95 9.80 22.59
N VAL A 217 -4.83 9.14 21.41
CA VAL A 217 -5.08 9.73 20.10
C VAL A 217 -5.83 8.75 19.19
N PRO A 218 -6.67 9.23 18.27
CA PRO A 218 -7.40 8.35 17.36
C PRO A 218 -6.47 7.73 16.31
N PHE A 219 -6.68 6.45 16.05
CA PHE A 219 -6.06 5.67 14.99
C PHE A 219 -7.14 4.99 14.15
N LEU A 220 -6.84 4.77 12.89
CA LEU A 220 -7.60 3.88 12.02
C LEU A 220 -7.20 2.44 12.29
N GLU A 221 -8.15 1.52 12.13
CA GLU A 221 -7.85 0.08 12.06
C GLU A 221 -7.44 -0.30 10.63
N VAL A 222 -6.70 -1.39 10.48
CA VAL A 222 -6.27 -1.84 9.14
C VAL A 222 -7.46 -2.24 8.25
N GLU A 223 -8.56 -2.65 8.84
CA GLU A 223 -9.82 -3.00 8.17
C GLU A 223 -10.50 -1.77 7.54
N ASP A 224 -10.38 -0.58 8.14
CA ASP A 224 -10.87 0.68 7.58
C ASP A 224 -10.17 0.96 6.26
N ILE A 225 -8.82 0.81 6.26
CA ILE A 225 -8.00 1.00 5.08
C ILE A 225 -8.34 -0.03 4.01
N ALA A 226 -8.44 -1.31 4.39
CA ALA A 226 -8.75 -2.40 3.47
C ALA A 226 -10.13 -2.23 2.81
N SER A 227 -11.11 -1.73 3.56
CA SER A 227 -12.47 -1.48 3.06
C SER A 227 -12.47 -0.36 2.02
N MET A 228 -11.75 0.75 2.25
CA MET A 228 -11.63 1.85 1.31
C MET A 228 -10.83 1.45 0.05
N VAL A 229 -9.72 0.71 0.22
CA VAL A 229 -8.93 0.18 -0.91
C VAL A 229 -9.77 -0.78 -1.74
N TYR A 230 -10.58 -1.64 -1.11
CA TYR A 230 -11.49 -2.51 -1.82
C TYR A 230 -12.54 -1.73 -2.62
N TRP A 231 -13.14 -0.69 -2.02
CA TRP A 231 -14.08 0.19 -2.71
C TRP A 231 -13.43 0.89 -3.91
N LEU A 232 -12.26 1.49 -3.75
CA LEU A 232 -11.49 2.10 -4.84
C LEU A 232 -11.15 1.08 -5.95
N GLY A 233 -10.81 -0.15 -5.56
CA GLY A 233 -10.41 -1.22 -6.47
C GLY A 233 -11.55 -1.90 -7.22
N THR A 234 -12.81 -1.78 -6.75
CA THR A 234 -13.90 -2.62 -7.28
C THR A 234 -15.18 -1.88 -7.62
N SER A 235 -15.51 -0.77 -6.92
CA SER A 235 -16.80 -0.14 -7.10
C SER A 235 -16.91 0.59 -8.45
N ARG A 236 -18.13 0.58 -9.01
CA ARG A 236 -18.45 1.33 -10.21
C ARG A 236 -18.33 2.83 -10.00
N GLU A 237 -18.72 3.32 -8.83
CA GLU A 237 -18.66 4.72 -8.46
C GLU A 237 -17.21 5.21 -8.36
N ALA A 238 -16.33 4.40 -7.75
CA ALA A 238 -14.90 4.68 -7.68
C ALA A 238 -14.23 4.78 -9.06
N SER A 239 -14.83 4.20 -10.11
CA SER A 239 -14.32 4.36 -11.48
C SER A 239 -14.39 5.79 -12.02
N LYS A 240 -15.07 6.69 -11.31
CA LYS A 240 -15.14 8.12 -11.65
C LYS A 240 -14.00 8.93 -11.01
N PHE A 241 -13.26 8.33 -10.08
CA PHE A 241 -12.06 8.90 -9.51
C PHE A 241 -10.85 8.39 -10.31
N ASN A 242 -10.04 9.30 -10.82
CA ASN A 242 -8.79 8.96 -11.50
C ASN A 242 -7.76 10.05 -11.22
N GLY A 243 -6.59 9.68 -10.74
CA GLY A 243 -5.53 10.60 -10.35
C GLY A 243 -5.78 11.32 -9.03
N GLN A 244 -6.63 10.76 -8.15
CA GLN A 244 -6.98 11.40 -6.88
C GLN A 244 -6.14 10.86 -5.72
N GLY A 245 -5.77 11.75 -4.79
CA GLY A 245 -5.34 11.40 -3.44
C GLY A 245 -6.55 11.47 -2.51
N VAL A 246 -7.04 10.31 -2.08
CA VAL A 246 -8.25 10.20 -1.26
C VAL A 246 -7.85 10.16 0.21
N PRO A 247 -8.16 11.18 1.02
CA PRO A 247 -7.85 11.17 2.45
C PRO A 247 -8.74 10.19 3.21
N LEU A 248 -8.16 9.51 4.19
CA LEU A 248 -8.87 8.78 5.24
C LEU A 248 -8.22 9.18 6.57
N ASP A 249 -8.74 10.24 7.19
CA ASP A 249 -7.98 11.09 8.12
C ASP A 249 -8.63 11.33 9.48
N LEU A 250 -9.81 10.76 9.74
CA LEU A 250 -10.57 10.97 10.97
C LEU A 250 -10.88 12.46 11.27
N GLY A 251 -10.91 13.31 10.25
CA GLY A 251 -11.11 14.76 10.42
C GLY A 251 -9.88 15.47 11.01
N THR A 252 -8.70 14.87 10.96
CA THR A 252 -7.46 15.44 11.56
C THR A 252 -6.75 16.45 10.66
N LEU A 253 -7.28 16.71 9.47
CA LEU A 253 -6.71 17.62 8.48
C LEU A 253 -7.35 19.03 8.48
N GLN A 254 -8.02 19.38 9.58
CA GLN A 254 -8.63 20.70 9.73
C GLN A 254 -7.73 21.64 10.52
#